data_181438801fb6c5cbd5e8cdee40ebb414
#
_entry.id   181438801fb6c5cbd5e8cdee40ebb414
#
_cell.length_a   1.000
_cell.length_b   1.000
_cell.length_c   1.000
_cell.angle_alpha   90.00
_cell.angle_beta   90.00
_cell.angle_gamma   90.00
#
_symmetry.space_group_name_H-M   'P 1'
#
loop_
_entity.id
_entity.type
_entity.pdbx_description
1 polymer ?
#
loop_
_entity_poly.entity_id
_entity_poly.type
_entity_poly.pdbx_seq_one_letter_code
_entity_poly.pdbx_strand_id
1 'polypeptide(L)'
;MTIGQQHRGTALITGANNGIGLELTRKMLAEGWQIIALIRSSFPSDDSLVSGAVKSKQLRIYKADLSDFTALKRALNEIRLQEQQVDLLFNNAGGSFPELLYSKQGRELHYELQTVVPYIITMELQALLQKGQLKTVVNTSSNAAMTVRHFDPETLEHPTKFKKLLGPYAASKLALSLWTRELAPQLAAAGIMIRSADPGANNTLRSGKDSGLPFWLKPVMKLFFPHPSHGAGLLYNAALGRHSKLPGVFLIKDQVTELKFAEYSSKVLSKVQAIYEQEFAAAGRLG
;
A
#
# COMPACT_ATOMS: atom_id res chain seq x y z
N MET A 1 -37.72 8.87 -11.66
CA MET A 1 -36.75 9.54 -10.75
C MET A 1 -35.85 8.46 -10.22
N THR A 2 -34.64 8.36 -10.75
CA THR A 2 -33.61 7.41 -10.27
C THR A 2 -33.13 7.91 -8.93
N ILE A 3 -33.41 7.19 -7.86
CA ILE A 3 -32.84 7.46 -6.53
C ILE A 3 -31.34 7.37 -6.70
N GLY A 4 -30.66 8.52 -6.65
CA GLY A 4 -29.19 8.58 -6.75
C GLY A 4 -28.61 7.68 -5.65
N GLN A 5 -27.90 6.62 -6.03
CA GLN A 5 -27.10 5.85 -5.10
C GLN A 5 -26.14 6.82 -4.39
N GLN A 6 -26.40 7.04 -3.11
CA GLN A 6 -25.54 7.86 -2.27
C GLN A 6 -24.19 7.13 -2.16
N HIS A 7 -23.19 7.58 -2.90
CA HIS A 7 -21.85 6.99 -2.86
C HIS A 7 -21.23 7.22 -1.48
N ARG A 8 -20.63 6.16 -0.91
CA ARG A 8 -19.97 6.22 0.41
C ARG A 8 -18.70 7.09 0.44
N GLY A 9 -18.12 7.36 -0.72
CA GLY A 9 -16.87 8.09 -0.87
C GLY A 9 -15.99 7.47 -1.95
N THR A 10 -14.78 7.98 -2.09
CA THR A 10 -13.80 7.56 -3.08
C THR A 10 -12.57 6.94 -2.40
N ALA A 11 -12.21 5.71 -2.76
CA ALA A 11 -11.02 5.05 -2.26
C ALA A 11 -10.02 4.79 -3.39
N LEU A 12 -8.75 5.15 -3.16
CA LEU A 12 -7.64 4.76 -4.02
C LEU A 12 -6.94 3.54 -3.43
N ILE A 13 -6.78 2.50 -4.26
CA ILE A 13 -6.14 1.24 -3.87
C ILE A 13 -4.98 0.94 -4.83
N THR A 14 -3.77 0.88 -4.32
CA THR A 14 -2.63 0.38 -5.11
C THR A 14 -2.60 -1.14 -5.11
N GLY A 15 -2.30 -1.75 -6.26
CA GLY A 15 -2.35 -3.21 -6.39
C GLY A 15 -3.75 -3.82 -6.25
N ALA A 16 -4.77 -3.07 -6.65
CA ALA A 16 -6.20 -3.40 -6.54
C ALA A 16 -6.65 -4.65 -7.30
N ASN A 17 -5.85 -5.15 -8.22
CA ASN A 17 -6.22 -6.19 -9.18
C ASN A 17 -5.79 -7.61 -8.77
N ASN A 18 -5.25 -7.80 -7.59
CA ASN A 18 -4.74 -9.10 -7.15
C ASN A 18 -4.77 -9.28 -5.63
N GLY A 19 -4.92 -10.54 -5.19
CA GLY A 19 -4.81 -10.93 -3.78
C GLY A 19 -5.68 -10.07 -2.86
N ILE A 20 -5.08 -9.54 -1.80
CA ILE A 20 -5.77 -8.72 -0.79
C ILE A 20 -6.37 -7.45 -1.42
N GLY A 21 -5.63 -6.80 -2.34
CA GLY A 21 -6.11 -5.60 -3.01
C GLY A 21 -7.36 -5.85 -3.87
N LEU A 22 -7.45 -7.01 -4.53
CA LEU A 22 -8.64 -7.40 -5.30
C LEU A 22 -9.84 -7.64 -4.39
N GLU A 23 -9.66 -8.35 -3.29
CA GLU A 23 -10.74 -8.60 -2.33
C GLU A 23 -11.20 -7.31 -1.62
N LEU A 24 -10.27 -6.40 -1.33
CA LEU A 24 -10.61 -5.08 -0.81
C LEU A 24 -11.42 -4.27 -1.85
N THR A 25 -11.00 -4.31 -3.12
CA THR A 25 -11.72 -3.67 -4.22
C THR A 25 -13.15 -4.24 -4.36
N ARG A 26 -13.30 -5.57 -4.38
CA ARG A 26 -14.61 -6.24 -4.44
C ARG A 26 -15.51 -5.84 -3.28
N LYS A 27 -14.97 -5.92 -2.06
CA LYS A 27 -15.71 -5.53 -0.84
C LYS A 27 -16.21 -4.08 -0.93
N MET A 28 -15.32 -3.16 -1.28
CA MET A 28 -15.68 -1.75 -1.32
C MET A 28 -16.65 -1.41 -2.46
N LEU A 29 -16.50 -2.02 -3.65
CA LEU A 29 -17.45 -1.89 -4.75
C LEU A 29 -18.85 -2.35 -4.35
N ALA A 30 -18.95 -3.52 -3.70
CA ALA A 30 -20.21 -4.07 -3.21
C ALA A 30 -20.89 -3.17 -2.16
N GLU A 31 -20.11 -2.38 -1.43
CA GLU A 31 -20.60 -1.42 -0.43
C GLU A 31 -20.90 -0.03 -1.01
N GLY A 32 -20.78 0.17 -2.33
CA GLY A 32 -21.11 1.43 -2.99
C GLY A 32 -19.99 2.48 -3.02
N TRP A 33 -18.74 2.10 -2.77
CA TRP A 33 -17.60 3.00 -2.92
C TRP A 33 -17.25 3.26 -4.38
N GLN A 34 -16.77 4.46 -4.69
CA GLN A 34 -16.03 4.76 -5.91
C GLN A 34 -14.59 4.30 -5.73
N ILE A 35 -14.05 3.58 -6.70
CA ILE A 35 -12.68 3.04 -6.60
C ILE A 35 -11.78 3.62 -7.69
N ILE A 36 -10.62 4.08 -7.26
CA ILE A 36 -9.46 4.44 -8.08
C ILE A 36 -8.44 3.32 -7.93
N ALA A 37 -8.21 2.55 -8.96
CA ALA A 37 -7.25 1.46 -8.97
C ALA A 37 -5.93 1.90 -9.62
N LEU A 38 -4.85 1.96 -8.86
CA LEU A 38 -3.50 2.19 -9.39
C LEU A 38 -2.78 0.84 -9.48
N ILE A 39 -2.65 0.31 -10.70
CA ILE A 39 -2.24 -1.07 -10.96
C ILE A 39 -1.29 -1.17 -12.15
N ARG A 40 -0.49 -2.25 -12.20
CA ARG A 40 0.42 -2.53 -13.32
C ARG A 40 -0.24 -3.33 -14.43
N SER A 41 -1.02 -4.34 -14.08
CA SER A 41 -1.68 -5.28 -15.01
C SER A 41 -3.19 -5.18 -14.91
N SER A 42 -3.90 -5.80 -15.85
CA SER A 42 -5.37 -5.80 -15.86
C SER A 42 -5.96 -6.58 -14.70
N PHE A 43 -7.22 -6.31 -14.39
CA PHE A 43 -8.04 -7.16 -13.51
C PHE A 43 -8.32 -8.53 -14.16
N PRO A 44 -8.70 -9.56 -13.37
CA PRO A 44 -9.23 -10.80 -13.93
C PRO A 44 -10.41 -10.54 -14.87
N SER A 45 -10.41 -11.19 -16.02
CA SER A 45 -11.42 -10.96 -17.08
C SER A 45 -12.79 -11.56 -16.76
N ASP A 46 -12.83 -12.54 -15.87
CA ASP A 46 -14.03 -13.30 -15.47
C ASP A 46 -14.77 -12.70 -14.26
N ASP A 47 -14.31 -11.57 -13.75
CA ASP A 47 -14.91 -10.87 -12.61
C ASP A 47 -16.06 -9.96 -13.07
N SER A 48 -17.28 -10.43 -12.95
CA SER A 48 -18.47 -9.68 -13.36
C SER A 48 -18.72 -8.40 -12.55
N LEU A 49 -18.41 -8.40 -11.23
CA LEU A 49 -18.54 -7.22 -10.38
C LEU A 49 -17.55 -6.13 -10.84
N VAL A 50 -16.28 -6.50 -11.04
CA VAL A 50 -15.24 -5.57 -11.51
C VAL A 50 -15.57 -5.04 -12.89
N SER A 51 -15.97 -5.92 -13.84
CA SER A 51 -16.29 -5.50 -15.20
C SER A 51 -17.52 -4.58 -15.24
N GLY A 52 -18.54 -4.85 -14.43
CA GLY A 52 -19.70 -3.97 -14.25
C GLY A 52 -19.32 -2.60 -13.68
N ALA A 53 -18.44 -2.58 -12.67
CA ALA A 53 -17.98 -1.36 -12.04
C ALA A 53 -17.11 -0.49 -12.99
N VAL A 54 -16.33 -1.10 -13.88
CA VAL A 54 -15.59 -0.37 -14.91
C VAL A 54 -16.56 0.26 -15.93
N LYS A 55 -17.56 -0.50 -16.39
CA LYS A 55 -18.58 0.02 -17.33
C LYS A 55 -19.38 1.17 -16.74
N SER A 56 -19.73 1.11 -15.48
CA SER A 56 -20.47 2.18 -14.76
C SER A 56 -19.59 3.34 -14.29
N LYS A 57 -18.27 3.28 -14.52
CA LYS A 57 -17.27 4.23 -13.99
C LYS A 57 -17.17 4.27 -12.44
N GLN A 58 -17.77 3.32 -11.74
CA GLN A 58 -17.58 3.14 -10.30
C GLN A 58 -16.13 2.70 -9.99
N LEU A 59 -15.48 2.01 -10.92
CA LEU A 59 -14.06 1.65 -10.87
C LEU A 59 -13.31 2.34 -12.01
N ARG A 60 -12.34 3.18 -11.68
CA ARG A 60 -11.45 3.86 -12.61
C ARG A 60 -10.04 3.29 -12.47
N ILE A 61 -9.37 3.06 -13.59
CA ILE A 61 -8.11 2.32 -13.64
C ILE A 61 -7.01 3.21 -14.19
N TYR A 62 -5.95 3.37 -13.39
CA TYR A 62 -4.71 4.05 -13.76
C TYR A 62 -3.57 3.03 -13.77
N LYS A 63 -2.79 3.00 -14.84
CA LYS A 63 -1.76 1.99 -15.05
C LYS A 63 -0.36 2.56 -14.84
N ALA A 64 0.39 1.97 -13.89
CA ALA A 64 1.81 2.23 -13.71
C ALA A 64 2.54 1.02 -13.12
N ASP A 65 3.79 0.83 -13.52
CA ASP A 65 4.74 0.08 -12.70
C ASP A 65 5.23 1.02 -11.59
N LEU A 66 4.87 0.73 -10.37
CA LEU A 66 5.16 1.59 -9.22
C LEU A 66 6.67 1.65 -8.89
N SER A 67 7.47 0.68 -9.37
CA SER A 67 8.92 0.68 -9.25
C SER A 67 9.63 1.52 -10.31
N ASP A 68 8.88 2.17 -11.18
CA ASP A 68 9.36 3.11 -12.20
C ASP A 68 8.83 4.52 -11.90
N PHE A 69 9.66 5.41 -11.40
CA PHE A 69 9.26 6.76 -10.99
C PHE A 69 8.65 7.58 -12.13
N THR A 70 9.12 7.37 -13.37
CA THR A 70 8.53 8.06 -14.54
C THR A 70 7.10 7.60 -14.79
N ALA A 71 6.85 6.28 -14.75
CA ALA A 71 5.52 5.73 -14.92
C ALA A 71 4.60 6.12 -13.74
N LEU A 72 5.11 6.07 -12.51
CA LEU A 72 4.38 6.49 -11.31
C LEU A 72 3.98 7.96 -11.39
N LYS A 73 4.91 8.84 -11.73
CA LYS A 73 4.66 10.29 -11.84
C LYS A 73 3.58 10.61 -12.86
N ARG A 74 3.64 9.98 -14.04
CA ARG A 74 2.62 10.14 -15.07
C ARG A 74 1.24 9.74 -14.54
N ALA A 75 1.12 8.57 -13.91
CA ALA A 75 -0.16 8.10 -13.38
C ALA A 75 -0.70 8.98 -12.24
N LEU A 76 0.17 9.45 -11.33
CA LEU A 76 -0.23 10.37 -10.26
C LEU A 76 -0.68 11.73 -10.80
N ASN A 77 -0.03 12.24 -11.85
CA ASN A 77 -0.47 13.45 -12.54
C ASN A 77 -1.86 13.26 -13.17
N GLU A 78 -2.09 12.14 -13.84
CA GLU A 78 -3.39 11.81 -14.43
C GLU A 78 -4.48 11.72 -13.35
N ILE A 79 -4.22 11.05 -12.23
CA ILE A 79 -5.14 10.98 -11.09
C ILE A 79 -5.45 12.39 -10.56
N ARG A 80 -4.45 13.25 -10.36
CA ARG A 80 -4.66 14.63 -9.86
C ARG A 80 -5.49 15.49 -10.80
N LEU A 81 -5.41 15.24 -12.12
CA LEU A 81 -6.18 15.98 -13.12
C LEU A 81 -7.62 15.48 -13.26
N GLN A 82 -7.86 14.19 -13.08
CA GLN A 82 -9.15 13.57 -13.35
C GLN A 82 -10.02 13.37 -12.10
N GLU A 83 -9.40 13.20 -10.93
CA GLU A 83 -10.13 12.91 -9.70
C GLU A 83 -10.36 14.19 -8.87
N GLN A 84 -11.51 14.26 -8.24
CA GLN A 84 -11.89 15.43 -7.46
C GLN A 84 -11.42 15.34 -6.01
N GLN A 85 -11.47 14.13 -5.42
CA GLN A 85 -11.12 13.86 -4.03
C GLN A 85 -10.73 12.38 -3.82
N VAL A 86 -10.04 12.13 -2.73
CA VAL A 86 -9.77 10.79 -2.19
C VAL A 86 -10.12 10.78 -0.71
N ASP A 87 -11.06 9.94 -0.31
CA ASP A 87 -11.45 9.76 1.09
C ASP A 87 -10.53 8.78 1.80
N LEU A 88 -10.18 7.68 1.11
CA LEU A 88 -9.33 6.62 1.62
C LEU A 88 -8.21 6.30 0.63
N LEU A 89 -6.96 6.26 1.10
CA LEU A 89 -5.82 5.76 0.34
C LEU A 89 -5.31 4.47 0.97
N PHE A 90 -5.33 3.37 0.21
CA PHE A 90 -4.71 2.11 0.59
C PHE A 90 -3.42 1.90 -0.21
N ASN A 91 -2.29 2.14 0.41
CA ASN A 91 -0.99 1.75 -0.11
C ASN A 91 -0.80 0.24 0.12
N ASN A 92 -1.40 -0.56 -0.76
CA ASN A 92 -1.45 -2.01 -0.61
C ASN A 92 -0.48 -2.73 -1.56
N ALA A 93 -0.07 -2.12 -2.67
CA ALA A 93 0.84 -2.74 -3.61
C ALA A 93 2.13 -3.23 -2.95
N GLY A 94 2.52 -4.46 -3.25
CA GLY A 94 3.72 -5.06 -2.70
C GLY A 94 3.68 -6.59 -2.79
N GLY A 95 4.63 -7.21 -2.14
CA GLY A 95 4.78 -8.64 -2.08
C GLY A 95 6.19 -9.04 -1.69
N SER A 96 6.44 -10.34 -1.52
CA SER A 96 7.78 -10.86 -1.32
C SER A 96 8.35 -11.34 -2.65
N PHE A 97 9.59 -10.98 -2.93
CA PHE A 97 10.33 -11.45 -4.10
C PHE A 97 11.16 -12.68 -3.75
N PRO A 98 11.47 -13.56 -4.72
CA PRO A 98 12.22 -14.79 -4.47
C PRO A 98 13.72 -14.56 -4.20
N GLU A 99 14.25 -13.43 -4.66
CA GLU A 99 15.67 -13.05 -4.65
C GLU A 99 15.84 -11.55 -4.43
N LEU A 100 17.08 -11.12 -4.31
CA LEU A 100 17.43 -9.70 -4.23
C LEU A 100 17.29 -9.08 -5.62
N LEU A 101 16.33 -8.16 -5.73
CA LEU A 101 16.04 -7.42 -6.95
C LEU A 101 16.18 -5.93 -6.70
N TYR A 102 16.50 -5.18 -7.75
CA TYR A 102 16.66 -3.73 -7.70
C TYR A 102 15.65 -3.04 -8.63
N SER A 103 15.20 -1.87 -8.22
CA SER A 103 14.34 -0.99 -9.03
C SER A 103 15.14 -0.33 -10.16
N LYS A 104 14.45 0.39 -11.04
CA LYS A 104 15.10 1.24 -12.06
C LYS A 104 15.95 2.34 -11.45
N GLN A 105 15.65 2.78 -10.23
CA GLN A 105 16.38 3.78 -9.48
C GLN A 105 17.61 3.21 -8.74
N GLY A 106 17.83 1.88 -8.86
CA GLY A 106 18.99 1.20 -8.27
C GLY A 106 18.82 0.79 -6.81
N ARG A 107 17.64 0.97 -6.19
CA ARG A 107 17.36 0.58 -4.81
C ARG A 107 16.75 -0.81 -4.71
N GLU A 108 16.96 -1.47 -3.58
CA GLU A 108 16.34 -2.77 -3.27
C GLU A 108 14.82 -2.69 -3.43
N LEU A 109 14.26 -3.66 -4.16
CA LEU A 109 12.89 -3.56 -4.69
C LEU A 109 11.80 -3.62 -3.62
N HIS A 110 12.00 -4.33 -2.49
CA HIS A 110 11.03 -4.28 -1.39
C HIS A 110 11.05 -2.89 -0.74
N TYR A 111 12.21 -2.31 -0.51
CA TYR A 111 12.35 -0.97 0.06
C TYR A 111 11.72 0.08 -0.86
N GLU A 112 12.07 0.06 -2.14
CA GLU A 112 11.50 1.00 -3.11
C GLU A 112 9.98 0.90 -3.14
N LEU A 113 9.45 -0.30 -3.45
CA LEU A 113 8.03 -0.49 -3.72
C LEU A 113 7.15 -0.39 -2.47
N GLN A 114 7.65 -0.83 -1.31
CA GLN A 114 6.84 -0.99 -0.10
C GLN A 114 7.12 0.03 0.99
N THR A 115 8.13 0.91 0.79
CA THR A 115 8.49 1.94 1.77
C THR A 115 8.53 3.32 1.13
N VAL A 116 9.29 3.50 0.04
CA VAL A 116 9.47 4.78 -0.64
C VAL A 116 8.21 5.17 -1.42
N VAL A 117 7.70 4.28 -2.27
CA VAL A 117 6.53 4.54 -3.11
C VAL A 117 5.28 4.90 -2.32
N PRO A 118 4.92 4.24 -1.21
CA PRO A 118 3.81 4.68 -0.35
C PRO A 118 3.97 6.10 0.18
N TYR A 119 5.18 6.53 0.51
CA TYR A 119 5.46 7.92 0.91
C TYR A 119 5.18 8.87 -0.26
N ILE A 120 5.76 8.61 -1.43
CA ILE A 120 5.55 9.41 -2.64
C ILE A 120 4.06 9.57 -2.95
N ILE A 121 3.30 8.47 -3.01
CA ILE A 121 1.87 8.50 -3.32
C ILE A 121 1.10 9.33 -2.28
N THR A 122 1.43 9.18 -1.01
CA THR A 122 0.78 9.94 0.07
C THR A 122 1.02 11.43 -0.10
N MET A 123 2.25 11.85 -0.37
CA MET A 123 2.61 13.26 -0.53
C MET A 123 2.00 13.86 -1.81
N GLU A 124 2.08 13.16 -2.94
CA GLU A 124 1.54 13.61 -4.22
C GLU A 124 0.00 13.74 -4.24
N LEU A 125 -0.69 12.92 -3.44
CA LEU A 125 -2.15 12.93 -3.37
C LEU A 125 -2.71 13.68 -2.14
N GLN A 126 -1.86 14.35 -1.36
CA GLN A 126 -2.26 15.07 -0.16
C GLN A 126 -3.39 16.08 -0.42
N ALA A 127 -3.33 16.81 -1.52
CA ALA A 127 -4.37 17.77 -1.89
C ALA A 127 -5.73 17.12 -2.18
N LEU A 128 -5.74 15.92 -2.79
CA LEU A 128 -6.98 15.15 -3.00
C LEU A 128 -7.50 14.54 -1.70
N LEU A 129 -6.60 14.07 -0.82
CA LEU A 129 -6.96 13.57 0.51
C LEU A 129 -7.58 14.68 1.37
N GLN A 130 -7.05 15.89 1.32
CA GLN A 130 -7.61 17.05 2.05
C GLN A 130 -9.02 17.43 1.61
N LYS A 131 -9.39 17.17 0.35
CA LYS A 131 -10.74 17.38 -0.18
C LYS A 131 -11.71 16.26 0.22
N GLY A 132 -11.21 15.07 0.55
CA GLY A 132 -12.03 13.96 1.02
C GLY A 132 -12.67 14.22 2.38
N GLN A 133 -13.71 13.47 2.72
CA GLN A 133 -14.38 13.56 4.03
C GLN A 133 -13.66 12.76 5.11
N LEU A 134 -13.16 11.57 4.77
CA LEU A 134 -12.53 10.63 5.73
C LEU A 134 -11.02 10.86 5.90
N LYS A 135 -10.35 11.36 4.87
CA LYS A 135 -8.94 11.79 4.86
C LYS A 135 -8.01 10.76 5.52
N THR A 136 -8.16 9.49 5.12
CA THR A 136 -7.45 8.39 5.78
C THR A 136 -6.51 7.67 4.84
N VAL A 137 -5.28 7.42 5.31
CA VAL A 137 -4.25 6.62 4.62
C VAL A 137 -3.97 5.36 5.44
N VAL A 138 -4.02 4.21 4.79
CA VAL A 138 -3.62 2.91 5.35
C VAL A 138 -2.45 2.35 4.55
N ASN A 139 -1.32 2.21 5.21
CA ASN A 139 -0.13 1.57 4.66
C ASN A 139 -0.14 0.07 5.01
N THR A 140 -0.15 -0.78 4.00
CA THR A 140 -0.12 -2.24 4.19
C THR A 140 1.28 -2.67 4.65
N SER A 141 1.41 -2.95 5.93
CA SER A 141 2.61 -3.46 6.56
C SER A 141 2.58 -5.00 6.65
N SER A 142 3.28 -5.57 7.60
CA SER A 142 3.30 -7.01 7.90
C SER A 142 3.81 -7.26 9.31
N ASN A 143 3.31 -8.31 9.96
CA ASN A 143 3.87 -8.81 11.20
C ASN A 143 5.34 -9.29 11.06
N ALA A 144 5.81 -9.52 9.83
CA ALA A 144 7.22 -9.78 9.55
C ALA A 144 8.14 -8.65 10.06
N ALA A 145 7.66 -7.40 10.11
CA ALA A 145 8.37 -6.27 10.72
C ALA A 145 8.81 -6.56 12.16
N MET A 146 8.03 -7.33 12.91
CA MET A 146 8.32 -7.69 14.31
C MET A 146 9.41 -8.77 14.45
N THR A 147 9.78 -9.43 13.35
CA THR A 147 10.83 -10.46 13.32
C THR A 147 12.23 -9.88 13.14
N VAL A 148 12.34 -8.60 12.78
CA VAL A 148 13.61 -7.89 12.64
C VAL A 148 14.32 -7.88 13.99
N ARG A 149 15.61 -8.33 14.01
CA ARG A 149 16.44 -8.39 15.21
C ARG A 149 17.50 -7.29 15.25
N HIS A 150 17.95 -6.86 14.09
CA HIS A 150 18.90 -5.76 13.90
C HIS A 150 18.36 -4.89 12.77
N PHE A 151 18.33 -3.61 12.96
CA PHE A 151 17.81 -2.67 11.99
C PHE A 151 18.77 -1.50 11.84
N ASP A 152 19.25 -1.32 10.60
CA ASP A 152 20.05 -0.19 10.22
C ASP A 152 19.44 0.46 8.98
N PRO A 153 18.89 1.68 9.09
CA PRO A 153 18.30 2.40 7.97
C PRO A 153 19.25 2.61 6.79
N GLU A 154 20.58 2.61 7.02
CA GLU A 154 21.56 2.80 5.94
C GLU A 154 21.64 1.60 4.99
N THR A 155 21.25 0.44 5.44
CA THR A 155 21.29 -0.80 4.63
C THR A 155 20.04 -1.05 3.81
N LEU A 156 19.01 -0.22 3.94
CA LEU A 156 17.70 -0.45 3.29
C LEU A 156 17.78 -0.41 1.76
N GLU A 157 18.59 0.49 1.21
CA GLU A 157 18.72 0.65 -0.24
C GLU A 157 19.57 -0.45 -0.87
N HIS A 158 20.61 -0.89 -0.17
CA HIS A 158 21.59 -1.85 -0.65
C HIS A 158 21.91 -2.89 0.43
N PRO A 159 20.97 -3.80 0.73
CA PRO A 159 21.22 -4.84 1.74
C PRO A 159 22.28 -5.83 1.27
N THR A 160 23.19 -6.19 2.17
CA THR A 160 24.28 -7.13 1.90
C THR A 160 23.87 -8.61 2.02
N LYS A 161 22.71 -8.86 2.64
CA LYS A 161 22.21 -10.23 2.88
C LYS A 161 20.75 -10.32 2.47
N PHE A 162 20.38 -11.43 1.84
CA PHE A 162 19.00 -11.73 1.49
C PHE A 162 18.52 -12.95 2.28
N LYS A 163 17.38 -12.81 2.93
CA LYS A 163 16.61 -13.90 3.51
C LYS A 163 15.14 -13.65 3.22
N LYS A 164 14.54 -14.55 2.44
CA LYS A 164 13.15 -14.42 2.03
C LYS A 164 12.23 -14.20 3.22
N LEU A 165 11.32 -13.23 3.15
CA LEU A 165 10.37 -12.80 4.19
C LEU A 165 11.00 -12.21 5.47
N LEU A 166 12.22 -12.60 5.83
CA LEU A 166 12.86 -12.23 7.10
C LEU A 166 14.06 -11.29 6.93
N GLY A 167 14.41 -10.92 5.71
CA GLY A 167 15.49 -9.99 5.36
C GLY A 167 14.92 -8.65 4.85
N PRO A 168 15.26 -8.23 3.61
CA PRO A 168 14.84 -6.95 3.06
C PRO A 168 13.34 -6.70 3.10
N TYR A 169 12.51 -7.74 2.87
CA TYR A 169 11.06 -7.64 3.01
C TYR A 169 10.64 -7.20 4.42
N ALA A 170 11.13 -7.87 5.47
CA ALA A 170 10.77 -7.53 6.85
C ALA A 170 11.29 -6.13 7.23
N ALA A 171 12.52 -5.80 6.82
CA ALA A 171 13.11 -4.48 7.05
C ALA A 171 12.32 -3.37 6.35
N SER A 172 11.86 -3.58 5.10
CA SER A 172 11.04 -2.60 4.38
C SER A 172 9.68 -2.38 5.05
N LYS A 173 9.03 -3.45 5.56
CA LYS A 173 7.76 -3.33 6.28
C LYS A 173 7.90 -2.63 7.63
N LEU A 174 9.02 -2.84 8.32
CA LEU A 174 9.37 -2.08 9.52
C LEU A 174 9.60 -0.60 9.19
N ALA A 175 10.42 -0.30 8.18
CA ALA A 175 10.70 1.06 7.74
C ALA A 175 9.42 1.81 7.33
N LEU A 176 8.50 1.14 6.59
CA LEU A 176 7.17 1.68 6.28
C LEU A 176 6.41 2.10 7.53
N SER A 177 6.37 1.24 8.54
CA SER A 177 5.62 1.52 9.78
C SER A 177 6.29 2.60 10.63
N LEU A 178 7.63 2.65 10.64
CA LEU A 178 8.40 3.67 11.35
C LEU A 178 8.16 5.07 10.79
N TRP A 179 8.29 5.29 9.47
CA TRP A 179 8.01 6.61 8.91
C TRP A 179 6.51 6.97 8.97
N THR A 180 5.62 5.97 8.88
CA THR A 180 4.18 6.21 9.06
C THR A 180 3.88 6.79 10.44
N ARG A 181 4.48 6.24 11.49
CA ARG A 181 4.38 6.74 12.86
C ARG A 181 4.92 8.17 12.99
N GLU A 182 6.11 8.41 12.44
CA GLU A 182 6.80 9.70 12.55
C GLU A 182 6.08 10.83 11.80
N LEU A 183 5.56 10.54 10.60
CA LEU A 183 4.85 11.51 9.78
C LEU A 183 3.42 11.80 10.29
N ALA A 184 2.86 10.90 11.08
CA ALA A 184 1.46 10.97 11.48
C ALA A 184 1.05 12.27 12.20
N PRO A 185 1.82 12.86 13.13
CA PRO A 185 1.46 14.13 13.75
C PRO A 185 1.34 15.28 12.74
N GLN A 186 2.26 15.34 11.78
CA GLN A 186 2.24 16.37 10.72
C GLN A 186 1.01 16.24 9.83
N LEU A 187 0.68 15.02 9.39
CA LEU A 187 -0.51 14.76 8.57
C LEU A 187 -1.80 14.99 9.37
N ALA A 188 -1.84 14.63 10.65
CA ALA A 188 -2.98 14.87 11.53
C ALA A 188 -3.26 16.37 11.70
N ALA A 189 -2.23 17.21 11.79
CA ALA A 189 -2.37 18.67 11.80
C ALA A 189 -2.99 19.20 10.49
N ALA A 190 -2.78 18.50 9.37
CA ALA A 190 -3.44 18.77 8.08
C ALA A 190 -4.81 18.07 7.93
N GLY A 191 -5.32 17.43 8.99
CA GLY A 191 -6.59 16.70 9.03
C GLY A 191 -6.54 15.30 8.40
N ILE A 192 -5.36 14.77 8.07
CA ILE A 192 -5.21 13.46 7.43
C ILE A 192 -4.76 12.43 8.47
N MET A 193 -5.52 11.34 8.60
CA MET A 193 -5.18 10.21 9.48
C MET A 193 -4.36 9.18 8.70
N ILE A 194 -3.17 8.86 9.17
CA ILE A 194 -2.34 7.80 8.58
C ILE A 194 -2.01 6.73 9.61
N ARG A 195 -1.98 5.47 9.18
CA ARG A 195 -1.56 4.31 9.99
C ARG A 195 -1.06 3.16 9.14
N SER A 196 -0.35 2.25 9.77
CA SER A 196 0.08 1.00 9.13
C SER A 196 -0.69 -0.20 9.69
N ALA A 197 -0.96 -1.20 8.85
CA ALA A 197 -1.71 -2.38 9.25
C ALA A 197 -1.15 -3.65 8.61
N ASP A 198 -1.05 -4.71 9.41
CA ASP A 198 -0.78 -6.06 8.93
C ASP A 198 -2.08 -6.71 8.47
N PRO A 199 -2.19 -7.13 7.19
CA PRO A 199 -3.35 -7.86 6.70
C PRO A 199 -3.36 -9.33 7.15
N GLY A 200 -2.38 -9.76 7.94
CA GLY A 200 -2.19 -11.14 8.36
C GLY A 200 -1.60 -12.02 7.25
N ALA A 201 -1.35 -13.27 7.60
CA ALA A 201 -0.96 -14.28 6.63
C ALA A 201 -2.18 -14.65 5.77
N ASN A 202 -2.08 -14.48 4.47
CA ASN A 202 -3.15 -14.78 3.52
C ASN A 202 -2.65 -15.69 2.42
N ASN A 203 -3.53 -16.53 1.88
CA ASN A 203 -3.22 -17.34 0.71
C ASN A 203 -3.28 -16.47 -0.55
N THR A 204 -2.16 -15.80 -0.85
CA THR A 204 -2.02 -14.96 -2.04
C THR A 204 -1.26 -15.67 -3.18
N LEU A 205 -1.29 -17.01 -3.20
CA LEU A 205 -0.68 -17.79 -4.26
C LEU A 205 -1.32 -17.47 -5.61
N ARG A 206 -0.50 -17.00 -6.55
CA ARG A 206 -0.94 -16.69 -7.91
C ARG A 206 -0.85 -17.95 -8.77
N SER A 207 -1.94 -18.32 -9.42
CA SER A 207 -1.90 -19.37 -10.45
C SER A 207 -0.92 -18.94 -11.56
N GLY A 208 0.02 -19.83 -11.91
CA GLY A 208 0.95 -19.62 -13.04
C GLY A 208 2.15 -18.70 -12.80
N LYS A 209 2.37 -18.16 -11.59
CA LYS A 209 3.58 -17.40 -11.25
C LYS A 209 4.39 -18.13 -10.18
N ASP A 210 5.71 -18.14 -10.36
CA ASP A 210 6.60 -18.67 -9.35
C ASP A 210 6.57 -17.75 -8.11
N SER A 211 6.03 -18.29 -7.02
CA SER A 211 5.99 -17.59 -5.73
C SER A 211 7.34 -17.62 -5.02
N GLY A 212 8.33 -18.32 -5.60
CA GLY A 212 9.60 -18.62 -4.96
C GLY A 212 9.47 -19.38 -3.63
N LEU A 213 8.27 -19.89 -3.32
CA LEU A 213 8.04 -20.74 -2.14
C LEU A 213 8.33 -22.18 -2.48
N PRO A 214 8.91 -22.97 -1.54
CA PRO A 214 9.08 -24.39 -1.72
C PRO A 214 7.78 -25.06 -2.16
N PHE A 215 7.85 -26.00 -3.10
CA PHE A 215 6.67 -26.65 -3.67
C PHE A 215 5.78 -27.35 -2.62
N TRP A 216 6.38 -27.87 -1.56
CA TRP A 216 5.69 -28.54 -0.43
C TRP A 216 4.93 -27.53 0.46
N LEU A 217 5.28 -26.25 0.44
CA LEU A 217 4.60 -25.22 1.22
C LEU A 217 3.31 -24.73 0.55
N LYS A 218 3.19 -24.90 -0.79
CA LYS A 218 1.99 -24.46 -1.53
C LYS A 218 0.69 -25.13 -1.05
N PRO A 219 0.63 -26.46 -0.86
CA PRO A 219 -0.58 -27.12 -0.32
C PRO A 219 -0.85 -26.72 1.14
N VAL A 220 0.20 -26.55 1.96
CA VAL A 220 0.05 -26.07 3.34
C VAL A 220 -0.55 -24.66 3.37
N MET A 221 -0.07 -23.75 2.54
CA MET A 221 -0.64 -22.40 2.45
C MET A 221 -2.09 -22.41 1.97
N LYS A 222 -2.43 -23.30 1.02
CA LYS A 222 -3.81 -23.41 0.51
C LYS A 222 -4.77 -23.95 1.58
N LEU A 223 -4.29 -24.77 2.49
CA LEU A 223 -5.10 -25.42 3.53
C LEU A 223 -5.20 -24.60 4.82
N PHE A 224 -4.12 -23.90 5.20
CA PHE A 224 -3.99 -23.27 6.53
C PHE A 224 -3.97 -21.74 6.51
N PHE A 225 -3.78 -21.09 5.36
CA PHE A 225 -3.84 -19.64 5.33
C PHE A 225 -5.23 -19.16 4.91
N PRO A 226 -5.78 -18.16 5.63
CA PRO A 226 -7.06 -17.57 5.31
C PRO A 226 -7.12 -17.05 3.87
N HIS A 227 -8.32 -17.00 3.32
CA HIS A 227 -8.57 -16.36 2.03
C HIS A 227 -8.18 -14.86 2.10
N PRO A 228 -7.70 -14.26 1.00
CA PRO A 228 -7.32 -12.83 0.95
C PRO A 228 -8.40 -11.85 1.42
N SER A 229 -9.67 -12.24 1.41
CA SER A 229 -10.77 -11.45 1.96
C SER A 229 -10.65 -11.17 3.46
N HIS A 230 -9.99 -12.05 4.22
CA HIS A 230 -9.69 -11.79 5.63
C HIS A 230 -8.74 -10.60 5.78
N GLY A 231 -7.64 -10.59 5.02
CA GLY A 231 -6.69 -9.47 5.01
C GLY A 231 -7.32 -8.17 4.49
N ALA A 232 -8.18 -8.27 3.49
CA ALA A 232 -8.96 -7.12 3.01
C ALA A 232 -9.87 -6.56 4.12
N GLY A 233 -10.49 -7.42 4.92
CA GLY A 233 -11.27 -7.02 6.10
C GLY A 233 -10.43 -6.29 7.15
N LEU A 234 -9.21 -6.76 7.42
CA LEU A 234 -8.30 -6.09 8.36
C LEU A 234 -7.86 -4.71 7.87
N LEU A 235 -7.53 -4.55 6.57
CA LEU A 235 -7.20 -3.24 5.99
C LEU A 235 -8.41 -2.30 6.00
N TYR A 236 -9.59 -2.81 5.68
CA TYR A 236 -10.83 -2.05 5.76
C TYR A 236 -11.11 -1.56 7.18
N ASN A 237 -10.95 -2.43 8.19
CA ASN A 237 -11.10 -2.07 9.60
C ASN A 237 -10.01 -1.08 10.07
N ALA A 238 -8.79 -1.18 9.53
CA ALA A 238 -7.76 -0.20 9.79
C ALA A 238 -8.16 1.21 9.32
N ALA A 239 -8.92 1.31 8.21
CA ALA A 239 -9.42 2.60 7.71
C ALA A 239 -10.65 3.09 8.49
N LEU A 240 -11.63 2.24 8.76
CA LEU A 240 -13.00 2.61 9.16
C LEU A 240 -13.44 2.04 10.51
N GLY A 241 -12.63 1.15 11.11
CA GLY A 241 -12.96 0.47 12.36
C GLY A 241 -12.64 1.31 13.61
N ARG A 242 -12.59 0.62 14.75
CA ARG A 242 -12.44 1.23 16.08
C ARG A 242 -11.19 2.10 16.27
N HIS A 243 -10.13 1.84 15.51
CA HIS A 243 -8.87 2.58 15.58
C HIS A 243 -8.74 3.67 14.50
N SER A 244 -9.82 3.96 13.75
CA SER A 244 -9.82 4.91 12.63
C SER A 244 -9.41 6.33 13.01
N LYS A 245 -9.52 6.71 14.28
CA LYS A 245 -9.13 8.04 14.79
C LYS A 245 -7.74 8.09 15.41
N LEU A 246 -7.01 6.96 15.45
CA LEU A 246 -5.66 6.91 16.01
C LEU A 246 -4.62 7.08 14.89
N PRO A 247 -3.91 8.21 14.81
CA PRO A 247 -2.84 8.38 13.83
C PRO A 247 -1.57 7.67 14.27
N GLY A 248 -0.75 7.24 13.32
CA GLY A 248 0.60 6.71 13.55
C GLY A 248 0.67 5.30 14.13
N VAL A 249 -0.46 4.68 14.45
CA VAL A 249 -0.46 3.32 15.04
C VAL A 249 -0.11 2.24 14.01
N PHE A 250 0.53 1.18 14.51
CA PHE A 250 0.70 -0.07 13.79
C PHE A 250 -0.30 -1.11 14.32
N LEU A 251 -1.09 -1.68 13.40
CA LEU A 251 -2.15 -2.63 13.73
C LEU A 251 -1.77 -4.04 13.29
N ILE A 252 -1.79 -4.99 14.23
CA ILE A 252 -1.71 -6.44 13.95
C ILE A 252 -2.99 -7.09 14.45
N LYS A 253 -3.72 -7.79 13.61
CA LYS A 253 -5.02 -8.42 13.94
C LYS A 253 -5.98 -7.43 14.62
N ASP A 254 -6.05 -6.22 14.08
CA ASP A 254 -6.87 -5.12 14.61
C ASP A 254 -6.54 -4.74 16.09
N GLN A 255 -5.29 -4.95 16.52
CA GLN A 255 -4.76 -4.51 17.81
C GLN A 255 -3.59 -3.54 17.60
N VAL A 256 -3.55 -2.47 18.38
CA VAL A 256 -2.40 -1.55 18.39
C VAL A 256 -1.19 -2.29 18.92
N THR A 257 -0.11 -2.25 18.16
CA THR A 257 1.14 -2.95 18.46
C THR A 257 2.30 -1.97 18.48
N GLU A 258 3.13 -2.05 19.50
CA GLU A 258 4.36 -1.27 19.62
C GLU A 258 5.37 -1.66 18.54
N LEU A 259 5.97 -0.66 17.89
CA LEU A 259 7.03 -0.87 16.92
C LEU A 259 8.38 -1.01 17.60
N LYS A 260 9.16 -2.02 17.20
CA LYS A 260 10.58 -2.09 17.51
C LYS A 260 11.35 -1.00 16.78
N PHE A 261 12.50 -0.60 17.31
CA PHE A 261 13.41 0.35 16.66
C PHE A 261 12.76 1.73 16.40
N ALA A 262 11.85 2.13 17.28
CA ALA A 262 11.13 3.40 17.14
C ALA A 262 12.07 4.62 17.17
N GLU A 263 13.25 4.50 17.76
CA GLU A 263 14.32 5.50 17.76
C GLU A 263 14.84 5.84 16.35
N TYR A 264 14.64 4.95 15.36
CA TYR A 264 15.01 5.19 13.96
C TYR A 264 13.89 5.84 13.13
N SER A 265 12.72 6.11 13.70
CA SER A 265 11.56 6.61 12.94
C SER A 265 11.87 7.90 12.18
N SER A 266 12.50 8.88 12.84
CA SER A 266 12.88 10.15 12.24
C SER A 266 13.93 9.97 11.13
N LYS A 267 14.92 9.10 11.34
CA LYS A 267 15.94 8.79 10.35
C LYS A 267 15.34 8.13 9.10
N VAL A 268 14.43 7.19 9.27
CA VAL A 268 13.74 6.54 8.14
C VAL A 268 12.86 7.54 7.38
N LEU A 269 12.14 8.41 8.09
CA LEU A 269 11.35 9.48 7.47
C LEU A 269 12.23 10.40 6.64
N SER A 270 13.35 10.88 7.20
CA SER A 270 14.28 11.76 6.50
C SER A 270 14.86 11.13 5.22
N LYS A 271 15.10 9.79 5.22
CA LYS A 271 15.57 9.09 4.01
C LYS A 271 14.51 9.05 2.91
N VAL A 272 13.28 8.66 3.20
CA VAL A 272 12.23 8.60 2.18
C VAL A 272 11.85 10.00 1.69
N GLN A 273 11.95 11.00 2.55
CA GLN A 273 11.74 12.41 2.23
C GLN A 273 12.82 12.93 1.27
N ALA A 274 14.09 12.64 1.54
CA ALA A 274 15.19 13.01 0.66
C ALA A 274 15.04 12.37 -0.74
N ILE A 275 14.69 11.08 -0.82
CA ILE A 275 14.43 10.41 -2.10
C ILE A 275 13.27 11.10 -2.84
N TYR A 276 12.18 11.41 -2.15
CA TYR A 276 11.06 12.12 -2.76
C TYR A 276 11.47 13.49 -3.30
N GLU A 277 12.12 14.29 -2.50
CA GLU A 277 12.48 15.68 -2.87
C GLU A 277 13.51 15.73 -3.98
N GLN A 278 14.57 14.91 -3.89
CA GLN A 278 15.72 14.97 -4.78
C GLN A 278 15.51 14.21 -6.09
N GLU A 279 14.78 13.10 -6.08
CA GLU A 279 14.68 12.24 -7.25
C GLU A 279 13.28 12.28 -7.88
N PHE A 280 12.22 12.24 -7.07
CA PHE A 280 10.86 12.21 -7.62
C PHE A 280 10.31 13.60 -7.91
N ALA A 281 10.32 14.52 -6.95
CA ALA A 281 9.76 15.86 -7.13
C ALA A 281 10.64 16.73 -8.06
N ALA A 282 11.96 16.68 -7.91
CA ALA A 282 12.90 17.47 -8.72
C ALA A 282 12.80 17.14 -10.22
N ALA A 283 12.64 15.86 -10.59
CA ALA A 283 12.47 15.44 -11.99
C ALA A 283 11.24 16.04 -12.71
N GLY A 284 10.39 16.78 -12.00
CA GLY A 284 9.23 17.48 -12.57
C GLY A 284 9.39 18.97 -12.74
N ARG A 285 10.54 19.54 -12.30
CA ARG A 285 10.85 20.97 -12.47
C ARG A 285 11.67 21.26 -13.73
N LEU A 286 12.11 20.22 -14.42
CA LEU A 286 12.96 20.29 -15.62
C LEU A 286 12.22 19.96 -16.93
N GLY A 287 10.88 19.82 -16.90
CA GLY A 287 10.05 19.53 -18.07
C GLY A 287 9.03 20.61 -18.38
#